data_cfe0495ac0a8b442755219ffafbb8b3c
#
_entry.id   cfe0495ac0a8b442755219ffafbb8b3c
#
_cell.length_a   1.000
_cell.length_b   1.000
_cell.length_c   1.000
_cell.angle_alpha   90.00
_cell.angle_beta   90.00
_cell.angle_gamma   90.00
#
_symmetry.space_group_name_H-M   'P 1'
#
loop_
_entity.id
_entity.type
_entity.pdbx_description
1 polymer ?
#
loop_
_entity_poly.entity_id
_entity_poly.type
_entity_poly.pdbx_seq_one_letter_code
_entity_poly.pdbx_strand_id
1 'polypeptide(L)'
;QFKHAADAVAQWLINQRLPTGRSLLILSGNSIAHAVVKFGGMASGVPVCPVSANYSLMPGDFGRLRHVVRLVKPAVVFAEQTGLFKRALETVDFGDAVVVTADPSALTRPAIAYADVLETTVTPAVEQAIASTDPDAHSLYMLTSGSTSMPKAVVQTQRMVTTNVAQGRQVLAQTAGWNEAMLDWLPWSHVSGACNQFATLCSGGRFYIDAGRPMPGLFEESLRNIKEIPPSFYINVPFGYAMLADALEQDAELRERFFSNLRLALYGGAGLPQALYERFQRLAVETI
;
A
#
# COMPACT_ATOMS: atom_id res chain seq x y z
N GLN A 1 -12.04 -1.27 14.90
CA GLN A 1 -12.28 -0.12 13.99
C GLN A 1 -11.93 -0.47 12.54
N PHE A 2 -10.69 -0.89 12.21
CA PHE A 2 -10.26 -1.16 10.83
C PHE A 2 -11.16 -2.18 10.10
N LYS A 3 -11.41 -3.36 10.71
CA LYS A 3 -12.30 -4.38 10.13
C LYS A 3 -13.69 -3.81 9.84
N HIS A 4 -14.27 -3.11 10.80
CA HIS A 4 -15.60 -2.53 10.65
C HIS A 4 -15.68 -1.54 9.47
N ALA A 5 -14.68 -0.66 9.32
CA ALA A 5 -14.62 0.27 8.20
C ALA A 5 -14.45 -0.47 6.85
N ALA A 6 -13.61 -1.51 6.80
CA ALA A 6 -13.44 -2.33 5.60
C ALA A 6 -14.74 -3.11 5.25
N ASP A 7 -15.45 -3.62 6.25
CA ASP A 7 -16.74 -4.29 6.06
C ASP A 7 -17.81 -3.32 5.54
N ALA A 8 -17.83 -2.06 6.01
CA ALA A 8 -18.74 -1.04 5.50
C ALA A 8 -18.48 -0.73 4.02
N VAL A 9 -17.19 -0.60 3.63
CA VAL A 9 -16.80 -0.45 2.22
C VAL A 9 -17.20 -1.68 1.40
N ALA A 10 -16.99 -2.89 1.92
CA ALA A 10 -17.38 -4.12 1.25
C ALA A 10 -18.88 -4.18 1.04
N GLN A 11 -19.67 -3.86 2.08
CA GLN A 11 -21.12 -3.82 2.00
C GLN A 11 -21.59 -2.79 0.97
N TRP A 12 -20.99 -1.60 0.98
CA TRP A 12 -21.32 -0.57 0.00
C TRP A 12 -21.09 -1.06 -1.43
N LEU A 13 -19.94 -1.71 -1.69
CA LEU A 13 -19.62 -2.29 -3.01
C LEU A 13 -20.60 -3.39 -3.43
N ILE A 14 -20.99 -4.27 -2.50
CA ILE A 14 -22.00 -5.32 -2.73
C ILE A 14 -23.35 -4.68 -3.13
N ASN A 15 -23.75 -3.60 -2.47
CA ASN A 15 -24.99 -2.89 -2.75
C ASN A 15 -24.99 -2.23 -4.14
N GLN A 16 -23.81 -1.88 -4.70
CA GLN A 16 -23.69 -1.32 -6.04
C GLN A 16 -23.98 -2.34 -7.16
N ARG A 17 -23.97 -3.64 -6.86
CA ARG A 17 -24.19 -4.73 -7.86
C ARG A 17 -23.34 -4.56 -9.11
N LEU A 18 -22.06 -4.30 -8.92
CA LEU A 18 -21.12 -4.00 -10.00
C LEU A 18 -21.05 -5.16 -11.03
N PRO A 19 -20.94 -4.85 -12.33
CA PRO A 19 -20.75 -5.89 -13.35
C PRO A 19 -19.46 -6.67 -13.10
N THR A 20 -19.49 -7.98 -13.37
CA THR A 20 -18.32 -8.86 -13.27
C THR A 20 -17.15 -8.34 -14.11
N GLY A 21 -15.95 -8.43 -13.59
CA GLY A 21 -14.72 -8.00 -14.26
C GLY A 21 -14.42 -6.50 -14.19
N ARG A 22 -15.25 -5.73 -13.50
CA ARG A 22 -14.98 -4.32 -13.18
C ARG A 22 -14.12 -4.23 -11.89
N SER A 23 -13.34 -3.19 -11.79
CA SER A 23 -12.38 -3.03 -10.67
C SER A 23 -12.67 -1.80 -9.82
N LEU A 24 -12.03 -1.75 -8.66
CA LEU A 24 -11.90 -0.59 -7.80
C LEU A 24 -10.50 0.01 -8.00
N LEU A 25 -10.42 1.21 -8.54
CA LEU A 25 -9.17 1.94 -8.75
C LEU A 25 -8.87 2.83 -7.53
N ILE A 26 -7.67 2.75 -6.97
CA ILE A 26 -7.26 3.59 -5.84
C ILE A 26 -6.20 4.60 -6.27
N LEU A 27 -6.56 5.88 -6.24
CA LEU A 27 -5.69 7.03 -6.45
C LEU A 27 -5.35 7.65 -5.09
N SER A 28 -4.44 7.02 -4.36
CA SER A 28 -4.03 7.47 -3.01
C SER A 28 -2.60 7.04 -2.72
N GLY A 29 -1.91 7.78 -1.86
CA GLY A 29 -0.72 7.31 -1.17
C GLY A 29 -1.05 6.21 -0.15
N ASN A 30 -0.06 5.79 0.65
CA ASN A 30 -0.32 4.92 1.78
C ASN A 30 -1.11 5.68 2.85
N SER A 31 -2.23 5.12 3.28
CA SER A 31 -3.09 5.72 4.31
C SER A 31 -4.03 4.68 4.91
N ILE A 32 -4.63 5.01 6.04
CA ILE A 32 -5.66 4.14 6.63
C ILE A 32 -6.84 3.98 5.68
N ALA A 33 -7.30 5.05 5.04
CA ALA A 33 -8.40 5.00 4.09
C ALA A 33 -8.07 4.14 2.86
N HIS A 34 -6.85 4.24 2.31
CA HIS A 34 -6.37 3.33 1.25
C HIS A 34 -6.45 1.86 1.69
N ALA A 35 -5.97 1.54 2.89
CA ALA A 35 -6.03 0.17 3.39
C ALA A 35 -7.49 -0.30 3.56
N VAL A 36 -8.35 0.50 4.17
CA VAL A 36 -9.78 0.20 4.37
C VAL A 36 -10.46 -0.09 3.04
N VAL A 37 -10.26 0.78 2.03
CA VAL A 37 -10.88 0.63 0.71
C VAL A 37 -10.31 -0.58 -0.04
N LYS A 38 -9.01 -0.84 0.06
CA LYS A 38 -8.36 -2.01 -0.53
C LYS A 38 -8.92 -3.31 0.04
N PHE A 39 -8.96 -3.45 1.37
CA PHE A 39 -9.46 -4.67 2.00
C PHE A 39 -10.96 -4.83 1.84
N GLY A 40 -11.74 -3.72 1.85
CA GLY A 40 -13.16 -3.74 1.55
C GLY A 40 -13.46 -4.23 0.13
N GLY A 41 -12.69 -3.77 -0.86
CA GLY A 41 -12.76 -4.27 -2.24
C GLY A 41 -12.50 -5.78 -2.32
N MET A 42 -11.41 -6.24 -1.71
CA MET A 42 -11.06 -7.67 -1.68
C MET A 42 -12.14 -8.51 -0.99
N ALA A 43 -12.71 -8.04 0.12
CA ALA A 43 -13.75 -8.73 0.87
C ALA A 43 -15.08 -8.80 0.10
N SER A 44 -15.38 -7.81 -0.75
CA SER A 44 -16.58 -7.81 -1.60
C SER A 44 -16.43 -8.63 -2.89
N GLY A 45 -15.23 -9.17 -3.17
CA GLY A 45 -14.91 -9.86 -4.42
C GLY A 45 -14.63 -8.92 -5.60
N VAL A 46 -14.51 -7.60 -5.37
CA VAL A 46 -14.16 -6.62 -6.41
C VAL A 46 -12.64 -6.50 -6.50
N PRO A 47 -12.03 -6.76 -7.69
CA PRO A 47 -10.59 -6.62 -7.85
C PRO A 47 -10.13 -5.19 -7.63
N VAL A 48 -9.05 -5.01 -6.86
CA VAL A 48 -8.54 -3.69 -6.50
C VAL A 48 -7.28 -3.36 -7.30
N CYS A 49 -7.15 -2.13 -7.77
CA CYS A 49 -5.97 -1.64 -8.46
C CYS A 49 -5.43 -0.38 -7.78
N PRO A 50 -4.48 -0.49 -6.83
CA PRO A 50 -3.75 0.66 -6.32
C PRO A 50 -2.83 1.22 -7.41
N VAL A 51 -2.94 2.52 -7.67
CA VAL A 51 -2.16 3.20 -8.71
C VAL A 51 -1.10 4.07 -8.06
N SER A 52 0.11 4.08 -8.63
CA SER A 52 1.14 5.02 -8.21
C SER A 52 0.60 6.45 -8.25
N ALA A 53 0.69 7.17 -7.12
CA ALA A 53 0.25 8.55 -7.02
C ALA A 53 0.89 9.45 -8.11
N ASN A 54 2.11 9.12 -8.53
CA ASN A 54 2.81 9.84 -9.60
C ASN A 54 2.05 9.86 -10.93
N TYR A 55 1.22 8.85 -11.23
CA TYR A 55 0.44 8.83 -12.48
C TYR A 55 -0.67 9.89 -12.50
N SER A 56 -1.06 10.38 -11.32
CA SER A 56 -2.08 11.41 -11.12
C SER A 56 -1.50 12.78 -10.77
N LEU A 57 -0.28 12.83 -10.21
CA LEU A 57 0.31 14.05 -9.63
C LEU A 57 1.35 14.70 -10.54
N MET A 58 2.04 13.92 -11.38
CA MET A 58 3.05 14.48 -12.28
C MET A 58 2.40 15.36 -13.34
N PRO A 59 3.10 16.44 -13.78
CA PRO A 59 2.67 17.24 -14.92
C PRO A 59 2.52 16.40 -16.19
N GLY A 60 1.52 16.72 -17.01
CA GLY A 60 1.29 16.04 -18.29
C GLY A 60 -0.17 15.75 -18.56
N ASP A 61 -0.41 14.89 -19.54
CA ASP A 61 -1.73 14.51 -20.06
C ASP A 61 -2.39 13.32 -19.34
N PHE A 62 -1.77 12.82 -18.27
CA PHE A 62 -2.18 11.59 -17.56
C PHE A 62 -2.16 10.31 -18.42
N GLY A 63 -1.31 10.25 -19.45
CA GLY A 63 -1.30 9.14 -20.40
C GLY A 63 -1.19 7.77 -19.74
N ARG A 64 -0.35 7.61 -18.69
CA ARG A 64 -0.25 6.36 -17.91
C ARG A 64 -1.53 6.05 -17.15
N LEU A 65 -2.16 7.03 -16.50
CA LEU A 65 -3.42 6.82 -15.79
C LEU A 65 -4.54 6.45 -16.75
N ARG A 66 -4.68 7.15 -17.88
CA ARG A 66 -5.65 6.83 -18.94
C ARG A 66 -5.46 5.40 -19.47
N HIS A 67 -4.21 4.97 -19.63
CA HIS A 67 -3.91 3.60 -20.04
C HIS A 67 -4.37 2.58 -18.98
N VAL A 68 -4.07 2.83 -17.70
CA VAL A 68 -4.52 1.95 -16.59
C VAL A 68 -6.04 1.88 -16.55
N VAL A 69 -6.76 3.00 -16.67
CA VAL A 69 -8.22 3.02 -16.69
C VAL A 69 -8.79 2.11 -17.80
N ARG A 70 -8.25 2.20 -19.01
CA ARG A 70 -8.66 1.32 -20.12
C ARG A 70 -8.36 -0.16 -19.84
N LEU A 71 -7.24 -0.44 -19.16
CA LEU A 71 -6.79 -1.80 -18.87
C LEU A 71 -7.64 -2.49 -17.81
N VAL A 72 -7.93 -1.78 -16.69
CA VAL A 72 -8.61 -2.38 -15.52
C VAL A 72 -10.10 -2.05 -15.43
N LYS A 73 -10.61 -1.19 -16.31
CA LYS A 73 -12.04 -0.85 -16.47
C LYS A 73 -12.71 -0.60 -15.10
N PRO A 74 -12.35 0.44 -14.35
CA PRO A 74 -12.87 0.65 -13.01
C PRO A 74 -14.39 0.90 -13.04
N ALA A 75 -15.11 0.33 -12.07
CA ALA A 75 -16.49 0.72 -11.74
C ALA A 75 -16.51 1.75 -10.61
N VAL A 76 -15.46 1.77 -9.80
CA VAL A 76 -15.28 2.74 -8.70
C VAL A 76 -13.85 3.29 -8.76
N VAL A 77 -13.72 4.60 -8.54
CA VAL A 77 -12.46 5.30 -8.40
C VAL A 77 -12.43 5.96 -7.04
N PHE A 78 -11.53 5.54 -6.19
CA PHE A 78 -11.31 6.15 -4.88
C PHE A 78 -10.12 7.10 -4.90
N ALA A 79 -10.29 8.31 -4.38
CA ALA A 79 -9.21 9.28 -4.17
C ALA A 79 -9.38 9.98 -2.82
N GLU A 80 -8.55 9.61 -1.84
CA GLU A 80 -8.68 10.13 -0.47
C GLU A 80 -8.55 11.65 -0.40
N GLN A 81 -7.51 12.22 -0.97
CA GLN A 81 -7.23 13.66 -0.92
C GLN A 81 -7.77 14.35 -2.17
N THR A 82 -9.04 14.77 -2.12
CA THR A 82 -9.73 15.37 -3.28
C THR A 82 -8.91 16.48 -3.95
N GLY A 83 -8.42 17.45 -3.18
CA GLY A 83 -7.66 18.57 -3.71
C GLY A 83 -6.39 18.15 -4.45
N LEU A 84 -5.67 17.18 -3.91
CA LEU A 84 -4.44 16.66 -4.50
C LEU A 84 -4.68 15.95 -5.84
N PHE A 85 -5.76 15.17 -5.92
CA PHE A 85 -6.09 14.39 -7.12
C PHE A 85 -7.09 15.08 -8.05
N LYS A 86 -7.57 16.29 -7.69
CA LYS A 86 -8.62 17.03 -8.43
C LYS A 86 -8.35 17.11 -9.92
N ARG A 87 -7.14 17.52 -10.32
CA ARG A 87 -6.79 17.67 -11.74
C ARG A 87 -6.94 16.36 -12.51
N ALA A 88 -6.51 15.22 -11.92
CA ALA A 88 -6.66 13.93 -12.55
C ALA A 88 -8.14 13.50 -12.60
N LEU A 89 -8.89 13.71 -11.50
CA LEU A 89 -10.32 13.38 -11.42
C LEU A 89 -11.16 14.15 -12.43
N GLU A 90 -10.86 15.41 -12.70
CA GLU A 90 -11.58 16.26 -13.65
C GLU A 90 -11.18 16.04 -15.12
N THR A 91 -9.92 15.60 -15.36
CA THR A 91 -9.35 15.54 -16.70
C THR A 91 -9.43 14.15 -17.33
N VAL A 92 -9.34 13.11 -16.50
CA VAL A 92 -9.33 11.73 -16.99
C VAL A 92 -10.77 11.22 -17.13
N ASP A 93 -11.07 10.66 -18.29
CA ASP A 93 -12.32 9.95 -18.50
C ASP A 93 -12.26 8.57 -17.82
N PHE A 94 -13.09 8.37 -16.80
CA PHE A 94 -13.26 7.10 -16.09
C PHE A 94 -14.51 6.34 -16.55
N GLY A 95 -15.16 6.79 -17.63
CA GLY A 95 -16.41 6.22 -18.11
C GLY A 95 -17.55 6.39 -17.09
N ASP A 96 -18.27 5.32 -16.84
CA ASP A 96 -19.39 5.25 -15.88
C ASP A 96 -18.96 4.99 -14.42
N ALA A 97 -17.66 5.03 -14.13
CA ALA A 97 -17.16 4.75 -12.78
C ALA A 97 -17.65 5.82 -11.76
N VAL A 98 -18.10 5.32 -10.61
CA VAL A 98 -18.45 6.16 -9.47
C VAL A 98 -17.16 6.66 -8.82
N VAL A 99 -17.04 7.97 -8.60
CA VAL A 99 -15.94 8.56 -7.85
C VAL A 99 -16.31 8.64 -6.37
N VAL A 100 -15.43 8.14 -5.52
CA VAL A 100 -15.51 8.24 -4.06
C VAL A 100 -14.33 9.05 -3.56
N THR A 101 -14.56 10.09 -2.76
CA THR A 101 -13.51 10.99 -2.29
C THR A 101 -13.87 11.65 -0.97
N ALA A 102 -12.90 12.28 -0.28
CA ALA A 102 -13.17 12.92 1.02
C ALA A 102 -14.08 14.13 0.90
N ASP A 103 -13.90 14.96 -0.14
CA ASP A 103 -14.70 16.16 -0.36
C ASP A 103 -15.27 16.18 -1.80
N PRO A 104 -16.46 15.61 -2.02
CA PRO A 104 -17.11 15.65 -3.34
C PRO A 104 -17.43 17.05 -3.84
N SER A 105 -17.67 18.01 -2.93
CA SER A 105 -18.03 19.39 -3.30
C SER A 105 -16.90 20.15 -4.01
N ALA A 106 -15.68 19.69 -3.85
CA ALA A 106 -14.53 20.26 -4.54
C ALA A 106 -14.45 19.86 -6.03
N LEU A 107 -15.28 18.93 -6.51
CA LEU A 107 -15.30 18.44 -7.88
C LEU A 107 -16.49 19.00 -8.68
N THR A 108 -16.30 19.16 -9.98
CA THR A 108 -17.39 19.53 -10.91
C THR A 108 -18.19 18.30 -11.37
N ARG A 109 -17.59 17.11 -11.29
CA ARG A 109 -18.24 15.84 -11.62
C ARG A 109 -18.97 15.26 -10.40
N PRO A 110 -20.01 14.43 -10.60
CA PRO A 110 -20.66 13.72 -9.51
C PRO A 110 -19.66 12.81 -8.76
N ALA A 111 -19.70 12.86 -7.43
CA ALA A 111 -18.89 12.03 -6.56
C ALA A 111 -19.63 11.75 -5.25
N ILE A 112 -19.23 10.69 -4.55
CA ILE A 112 -19.77 10.27 -3.26
C ILE A 112 -18.74 10.58 -2.17
N ALA A 113 -19.19 11.03 -1.02
CA ALA A 113 -18.31 11.23 0.12
C ALA A 113 -17.85 9.88 0.69
N TYR A 114 -16.56 9.75 0.95
CA TYR A 114 -16.01 8.57 1.60
C TYR A 114 -16.63 8.34 2.98
N ALA A 115 -16.99 9.41 3.68
CA ALA A 115 -17.70 9.33 4.95
C ALA A 115 -19.06 8.60 4.81
N ASP A 116 -19.82 8.88 3.74
CA ASP A 116 -21.11 8.23 3.50
C ASP A 116 -20.93 6.73 3.19
N VAL A 117 -19.83 6.35 2.55
CA VAL A 117 -19.50 4.94 2.31
C VAL A 117 -19.26 4.21 3.64
N LEU A 118 -18.57 4.86 4.60
CA LEU A 118 -18.30 4.30 5.93
C LEU A 118 -19.55 4.15 6.82
N GLU A 119 -20.61 4.93 6.56
CA GLU A 119 -21.89 4.84 7.28
C GLU A 119 -22.76 3.67 6.75
N THR A 120 -22.30 2.91 5.77
CA THR A 120 -23.07 1.78 5.23
C THR A 120 -23.27 0.70 6.28
N THR A 121 -24.53 0.38 6.56
CA THR A 121 -24.89 -0.67 7.53
C THR A 121 -24.41 -2.03 7.03
N VAL A 122 -23.52 -2.67 7.78
CA VAL A 122 -22.97 -4.00 7.48
C VAL A 122 -24.02 -5.08 7.75
N THR A 123 -24.18 -6.00 6.82
CA THR A 123 -25.09 -7.16 6.91
C THR A 123 -24.31 -8.46 6.77
N PRO A 124 -24.93 -9.63 7.03
CA PRO A 124 -24.29 -10.93 6.80
C PRO A 124 -23.82 -11.17 5.35
N ALA A 125 -24.22 -10.33 4.39
CA ALA A 125 -23.81 -10.43 3.00
C ALA A 125 -22.28 -10.29 2.82
N VAL A 126 -21.60 -9.53 3.69
CA VAL A 126 -20.13 -9.40 3.65
C VAL A 126 -19.46 -10.71 3.99
N GLU A 127 -19.88 -11.37 5.08
CA GLU A 127 -19.31 -12.68 5.48
C GLU A 127 -19.65 -13.75 4.42
N GLN A 128 -20.83 -13.70 3.83
CA GLN A 128 -21.20 -14.59 2.72
C GLN A 128 -20.34 -14.36 1.49
N ALA A 129 -20.06 -13.11 1.11
CA ALA A 129 -19.18 -12.78 0.00
C ALA A 129 -17.76 -13.32 0.23
N ILE A 130 -17.21 -13.13 1.43
CA ILE A 130 -15.89 -13.67 1.81
C ILE A 130 -15.90 -15.21 1.73
N ALA A 131 -16.90 -15.87 2.31
CA ALA A 131 -16.98 -17.33 2.36
C ALA A 131 -17.18 -17.96 0.97
N SER A 132 -17.85 -17.27 0.04
CA SER A 132 -18.12 -17.74 -1.32
C SER A 132 -17.08 -17.29 -2.37
N THR A 133 -16.10 -16.50 -1.98
CA THR A 133 -15.06 -16.02 -2.91
C THR A 133 -14.25 -17.20 -3.46
N ASP A 134 -14.23 -17.32 -4.80
CA ASP A 134 -13.35 -18.26 -5.47
C ASP A 134 -11.87 -17.88 -5.18
N PRO A 135 -11.06 -18.79 -4.64
CA PRO A 135 -9.64 -18.51 -4.40
C PRO A 135 -8.87 -18.08 -5.66
N ASP A 136 -9.31 -18.49 -6.84
CA ASP A 136 -8.68 -18.14 -8.11
C ASP A 136 -9.31 -16.91 -8.77
N ALA A 137 -10.31 -16.28 -8.15
CA ALA A 137 -10.82 -15.00 -8.58
C ALA A 137 -9.75 -13.89 -8.48
N HIS A 138 -9.83 -12.93 -9.41
CA HIS A 138 -8.97 -11.74 -9.38
C HIS A 138 -9.21 -10.95 -8.09
N SER A 139 -8.16 -10.64 -7.38
CA SER A 139 -8.19 -9.90 -6.12
C SER A 139 -7.51 -8.55 -6.24
N LEU A 140 -6.34 -8.52 -6.87
CA LEU A 140 -5.50 -7.34 -6.94
C LEU A 140 -4.83 -7.22 -8.30
N TYR A 141 -4.80 -6.03 -8.86
CA TYR A 141 -4.02 -5.71 -10.06
C TYR A 141 -2.79 -4.90 -9.65
N MET A 142 -1.60 -5.51 -9.79
CA MET A 142 -0.34 -4.83 -9.53
C MET A 142 0.24 -4.30 -10.82
N LEU A 143 0.54 -3.00 -10.85
CA LEU A 143 1.08 -2.36 -12.04
C LEU A 143 2.60 -2.50 -12.09
N THR A 144 3.13 -3.00 -13.22
CA THR A 144 4.57 -3.03 -13.44
C THR A 144 5.04 -1.70 -14.00
N SER A 145 6.10 -1.14 -13.41
CA SER A 145 6.78 0.03 -13.95
C SER A 145 7.74 -0.39 -15.06
N GLY A 146 7.29 -0.45 -16.29
CA GLY A 146 8.21 -0.53 -17.44
C GLY A 146 8.96 0.80 -17.57
N SER A 147 10.28 0.77 -17.62
CA SER A 147 11.11 1.99 -17.78
C SER A 147 10.87 2.69 -19.11
N THR A 148 10.35 2.01 -20.10
CA THR A 148 10.17 2.51 -21.49
C THR A 148 8.78 2.27 -22.08
N SER A 149 7.89 1.54 -21.40
CA SER A 149 6.58 1.16 -21.90
C SER A 149 5.45 1.54 -20.94
N MET A 150 4.23 1.52 -21.45
CA MET A 150 3.03 1.67 -20.63
C MET A 150 2.93 0.55 -19.59
N PRO A 151 2.41 0.83 -18.38
CA PRO A 151 2.31 -0.17 -17.33
C PRO A 151 1.43 -1.35 -17.73
N LYS A 152 1.82 -2.56 -17.29
CA LYS A 152 1.01 -3.76 -17.42
C LYS A 152 0.37 -4.08 -16.08
N ALA A 153 -0.86 -4.58 -16.08
CA ALA A 153 -1.52 -5.07 -14.88
C ALA A 153 -1.22 -6.57 -14.70
N VAL A 154 -0.53 -6.89 -13.62
CA VAL A 154 -0.30 -8.28 -13.20
C VAL A 154 -1.44 -8.67 -12.28
N VAL A 155 -2.15 -9.73 -12.65
CA VAL A 155 -3.26 -10.26 -11.87
C VAL A 155 -2.72 -11.01 -10.65
N GLN A 156 -3.25 -10.68 -9.48
CA GLN A 156 -3.07 -11.45 -8.25
C GLN A 156 -4.42 -12.04 -7.86
N THR A 157 -4.49 -13.34 -7.67
CA THR A 157 -5.70 -14.00 -7.15
C THR A 157 -5.68 -14.01 -5.62
N GLN A 158 -6.83 -14.31 -4.99
CA GLN A 158 -6.89 -14.50 -3.54
C GLN A 158 -5.90 -15.61 -3.09
N ARG A 159 -5.82 -16.70 -3.83
CA ARG A 159 -4.87 -17.80 -3.59
C ARG A 159 -3.42 -17.32 -3.64
N MET A 160 -3.04 -16.52 -4.64
CA MET A 160 -1.67 -16.01 -4.76
C MET A 160 -1.28 -15.14 -3.56
N VAL A 161 -2.16 -14.24 -3.13
CA VAL A 161 -1.91 -13.37 -1.98
C VAL A 161 -1.77 -14.19 -0.69
N THR A 162 -2.71 -15.08 -0.41
CA THR A 162 -2.70 -15.88 0.82
C THR A 162 -1.54 -16.89 0.85
N THR A 163 -1.22 -17.50 -0.30
CA THR A 163 -0.07 -18.42 -0.43
C THR A 163 1.24 -17.71 -0.22
N ASN A 164 1.42 -16.50 -0.77
CA ASN A 164 2.63 -15.71 -0.55
C ASN A 164 2.84 -15.40 0.93
N VAL A 165 1.78 -14.99 1.64
CA VAL A 165 1.84 -14.77 3.10
C VAL A 165 2.21 -16.07 3.84
N ALA A 166 1.59 -17.20 3.49
CA ALA A 166 1.87 -18.49 4.13
C ALA A 166 3.32 -18.94 3.89
N GLN A 167 3.82 -18.82 2.66
CA GLN A 167 5.22 -19.12 2.31
C GLN A 167 6.19 -18.21 3.06
N GLY A 168 5.94 -16.91 3.10
CA GLY A 168 6.76 -15.97 3.86
C GLY A 168 6.83 -16.32 5.34
N ARG A 169 5.69 -16.66 5.95
CA ARG A 169 5.63 -17.13 7.35
C ARG A 169 6.39 -18.44 7.57
N GLN A 170 6.34 -19.35 6.62
CA GLN A 170 7.05 -20.64 6.72
C GLN A 170 8.56 -20.46 6.60
N VAL A 171 9.04 -19.61 5.67
CA VAL A 171 10.47 -19.42 5.39
C VAL A 171 11.14 -18.53 6.43
N LEU A 172 10.54 -17.38 6.71
CA LEU A 172 11.11 -16.38 7.63
C LEU A 172 10.64 -16.60 9.08
N ALA A 173 9.54 -17.34 9.26
CA ALA A 173 9.01 -17.71 10.54
C ALA A 173 9.01 -16.53 11.54
N GLN A 174 9.57 -16.77 12.72
CA GLN A 174 9.69 -15.78 13.79
C GLN A 174 10.80 -14.75 13.53
N THR A 175 11.70 -15.03 12.60
CA THR A 175 12.85 -14.15 12.30
C THR A 175 12.43 -12.79 11.78
N ALA A 176 11.37 -12.74 10.95
CA ALA A 176 10.91 -11.46 10.40
C ALA A 176 10.15 -10.57 11.39
N GLY A 177 9.66 -11.13 12.51
CA GLY A 177 8.89 -10.34 13.50
C GLY A 177 7.62 -9.68 12.93
N TRP A 178 7.00 -10.27 11.91
CA TRP A 178 5.79 -9.68 11.26
C TRP A 178 4.57 -9.62 12.18
N ASN A 179 4.55 -10.35 13.27
CA ASN A 179 3.53 -10.26 14.31
C ASN A 179 3.76 -9.11 15.30
N GLU A 180 4.81 -8.32 15.11
CA GLU A 180 5.19 -7.19 15.94
C GLU A 180 4.87 -5.85 15.27
N ALA A 181 5.84 -4.94 15.23
CA ALA A 181 5.71 -3.61 14.64
C ALA A 181 6.47 -3.52 13.32
N MET A 182 5.76 -3.18 12.26
CA MET A 182 6.31 -2.86 10.95
C MET A 182 6.19 -1.36 10.71
N LEU A 183 7.30 -0.67 10.51
CA LEU A 183 7.34 0.71 10.06
C LEU A 183 7.78 0.72 8.59
N ASP A 184 6.91 1.15 7.68
CA ASP A 184 7.19 1.06 6.24
C ASP A 184 6.60 2.24 5.45
N TRP A 185 7.41 2.80 4.56
CA TRP A 185 7.06 3.85 3.61
C TRP A 185 6.78 3.32 2.19
N LEU A 186 7.15 2.07 1.90
CA LEU A 186 7.06 1.51 0.55
C LEU A 186 5.64 1.60 -0.01
N PRO A 187 5.48 2.11 -1.24
CA PRO A 187 4.15 2.32 -1.82
C PRO A 187 3.36 1.01 -1.96
N TRP A 188 2.12 1.00 -1.51
CA TRP A 188 1.22 -0.16 -1.63
C TRP A 188 0.72 -0.40 -3.06
N SER A 189 0.96 0.54 -3.97
CA SER A 189 0.82 0.34 -5.41
C SER A 189 1.97 -0.46 -6.03
N HIS A 190 3.00 -0.78 -5.24
CA HIS A 190 4.14 -1.61 -5.62
C HIS A 190 4.15 -2.92 -4.81
N VAL A 191 4.65 -4.00 -5.43
CA VAL A 191 4.64 -5.34 -4.83
C VAL A 191 5.29 -5.39 -3.45
N SER A 192 6.41 -4.69 -3.23
CA SER A 192 7.13 -4.70 -1.95
C SER A 192 6.25 -4.17 -0.80
N GLY A 193 5.69 -2.97 -0.94
CA GLY A 193 4.80 -2.40 0.09
C GLY A 193 3.52 -3.20 0.28
N ALA A 194 2.94 -3.73 -0.81
CA ALA A 194 1.76 -4.60 -0.72
C ALA A 194 2.06 -5.89 0.05
N CYS A 195 3.18 -6.57 -0.23
CA CYS A 195 3.59 -7.78 0.47
C CYS A 195 3.84 -7.53 1.96
N ASN A 196 4.52 -6.44 2.32
CA ASN A 196 4.76 -6.07 3.71
C ASN A 196 3.45 -5.82 4.47
N GLN A 197 2.51 -5.11 3.85
CA GLN A 197 1.20 -4.86 4.43
C GLN A 197 0.44 -6.18 4.69
N PHE A 198 0.37 -7.08 3.70
CA PHE A 198 -0.30 -8.37 3.87
C PHE A 198 0.42 -9.24 4.90
N ALA A 199 1.74 -9.37 4.84
CA ALA A 199 2.51 -10.18 5.77
C ALA A 199 2.29 -9.74 7.22
N THR A 200 2.35 -8.43 7.49
CA THR A 200 2.16 -7.88 8.84
C THR A 200 0.73 -8.07 9.32
N LEU A 201 -0.27 -7.64 8.56
CA LEU A 201 -1.67 -7.67 9.01
C LEU A 201 -2.20 -9.11 9.14
N CYS A 202 -1.86 -10.00 8.21
CA CYS A 202 -2.25 -11.42 8.29
C CYS A 202 -1.51 -12.17 9.40
N SER A 203 -0.40 -11.63 9.92
CA SER A 203 0.34 -12.20 11.06
C SER A 203 -0.11 -11.63 12.41
N GLY A 204 -1.10 -10.73 12.42
CA GLY A 204 -1.59 -10.08 13.63
C GLY A 204 -0.69 -8.94 14.13
N GLY A 205 0.24 -8.47 13.31
CA GLY A 205 1.15 -7.38 13.62
C GLY A 205 0.51 -5.99 13.49
N ARG A 206 1.26 -4.99 13.89
CA ARG A 206 0.90 -3.57 13.80
C ARG A 206 1.69 -2.94 12.66
N PHE A 207 0.98 -2.39 11.69
CA PHE A 207 1.58 -1.69 10.56
C PHE A 207 1.53 -0.17 10.80
N TYR A 208 2.69 0.45 10.88
CA TYR A 208 2.85 1.90 10.99
C TYR A 208 3.22 2.47 9.62
N ILE A 209 2.41 3.40 9.14
CA ILE A 209 2.63 4.05 7.85
C ILE A 209 3.66 5.15 8.05
N ASP A 210 4.85 4.96 7.49
CA ASP A 210 5.89 5.98 7.50
C ASP A 210 5.61 7.02 6.41
N ALA A 211 5.44 8.27 6.80
CA ALA A 211 5.30 9.39 5.87
C ALA A 211 6.65 9.85 5.30
N GLY A 212 7.76 9.45 5.93
CA GLY A 212 9.10 9.71 5.45
C GLY A 212 9.44 8.91 4.20
N ARG A 213 10.50 9.33 3.52
CA ARG A 213 11.02 8.67 2.30
C ARG A 213 12.52 8.86 2.21
N PRO A 214 13.28 7.96 1.58
CA PRO A 214 14.72 8.12 1.38
C PRO A 214 15.00 9.19 0.30
N MET A 215 14.69 10.41 0.64
CA MET A 215 14.91 11.62 -0.16
C MET A 215 15.33 12.77 0.76
N PRO A 216 16.21 13.67 0.32
CA PRO A 216 16.58 14.85 1.09
C PRO A 216 15.35 15.66 1.54
N GLY A 217 15.30 16.03 2.83
CA GLY A 217 14.20 16.78 3.43
C GLY A 217 12.96 15.97 3.79
N LEU A 218 12.91 14.67 3.44
CA LEU A 218 11.80 13.77 3.78
C LEU A 218 12.24 12.59 4.66
N PHE A 219 13.52 12.28 4.72
CA PHE A 219 14.02 11.12 5.45
C PHE A 219 14.09 11.37 6.96
N GLU A 220 14.17 12.60 7.39
CA GLU A 220 14.15 13.01 8.79
C GLU A 220 12.88 12.54 9.51
N GLU A 221 11.75 12.46 8.79
CA GLU A 221 10.51 11.89 9.32
C GLU A 221 10.69 10.40 9.64
N SER A 222 11.27 9.63 8.72
CA SER A 222 11.57 8.20 8.96
C SER A 222 12.50 8.02 10.14
N LEU A 223 13.51 8.87 10.31
CA LEU A 223 14.44 8.79 11.45
C LEU A 223 13.74 9.06 12.80
N ARG A 224 12.83 10.04 12.84
CA ARG A 224 11.98 10.28 14.02
C ARG A 224 11.10 9.08 14.34
N ASN A 225 10.43 8.55 13.31
CA ASN A 225 9.53 7.40 13.46
C ASN A 225 10.28 6.15 13.94
N ILE A 226 11.54 5.92 13.50
CA ILE A 226 12.39 4.81 13.97
C ILE A 226 12.69 4.94 15.46
N LYS A 227 12.96 6.15 15.97
CA LYS A 227 13.19 6.39 17.40
C LYS A 227 11.97 6.02 18.25
N GLU A 228 10.77 6.33 17.76
CA GLU A 228 9.52 6.04 18.46
C GLU A 228 9.13 4.56 18.35
N ILE A 229 9.30 3.97 17.15
CA ILE A 229 8.85 2.64 16.77
C ILE A 229 10.05 1.85 16.23
N PRO A 230 10.89 1.26 17.11
CA PRO A 230 12.01 0.43 16.66
C PRO A 230 11.51 -0.76 15.84
N PRO A 231 11.95 -0.91 14.59
CA PRO A 231 11.46 -1.97 13.72
C PRO A 231 12.03 -3.33 14.12
N SER A 232 11.21 -4.38 14.07
CA SER A 232 11.68 -5.76 14.14
C SER A 232 12.09 -6.29 12.76
N PHE A 233 11.45 -5.78 11.72
CA PHE A 233 11.76 -6.03 10.33
C PHE A 233 11.89 -4.69 9.61
N TYR A 234 13.00 -4.49 8.93
CA TYR A 234 13.26 -3.27 8.18
C TYR A 234 13.59 -3.58 6.72
N ILE A 235 12.89 -2.95 5.80
CA ILE A 235 13.17 -3.06 4.37
C ILE A 235 13.32 -1.67 3.76
N ASN A 236 14.35 -1.50 2.94
CA ASN A 236 14.56 -0.26 2.22
C ASN A 236 15.27 -0.50 0.88
N VAL A 237 15.36 0.54 0.08
CA VAL A 237 16.21 0.57 -1.11
C VAL A 237 17.66 0.89 -0.71
N PRO A 238 18.68 0.54 -1.53
CA PRO A 238 20.08 0.81 -1.20
C PRO A 238 20.39 2.27 -0.85
N PHE A 239 19.74 3.21 -1.54
CA PHE A 239 19.90 4.64 -1.24
C PHE A 239 19.36 5.00 0.15
N GLY A 240 18.24 4.40 0.56
CA GLY A 240 17.69 4.57 1.91
C GLY A 240 18.60 3.98 3.00
N TYR A 241 19.28 2.86 2.71
CA TYR A 241 20.28 2.31 3.62
C TYR A 241 21.52 3.19 3.74
N ALA A 242 21.95 3.88 2.67
CA ALA A 242 23.05 4.83 2.73
C ALA A 242 22.70 6.02 3.64
N MET A 243 21.52 6.62 3.44
CA MET A 243 21.04 7.71 4.29
C MET A 243 20.87 7.28 5.77
N LEU A 244 20.35 6.07 5.99
CA LEU A 244 20.22 5.52 7.33
C LEU A 244 21.58 5.30 7.98
N ALA A 245 22.55 4.71 7.30
CA ALA A 245 23.90 4.51 7.83
C ALA A 245 24.56 5.84 8.23
N ASP A 246 24.43 6.88 7.39
CA ASP A 246 24.91 8.23 7.72
C ASP A 246 24.29 8.77 9.00
N ALA A 247 22.98 8.58 9.19
CA ALA A 247 22.28 9.02 10.38
C ALA A 247 22.63 8.20 11.63
N LEU A 248 22.78 6.87 11.49
CA LEU A 248 23.16 5.98 12.60
C LEU A 248 24.59 6.24 13.11
N GLU A 249 25.50 6.71 12.27
CA GLU A 249 26.85 7.12 12.70
C GLU A 249 26.86 8.41 13.48
N GLN A 250 25.93 9.32 13.17
CA GLN A 250 25.87 10.66 13.80
C GLN A 250 24.99 10.72 15.05
N ASP A 251 24.05 9.79 15.21
CA ASP A 251 23.07 9.77 16.31
C ASP A 251 23.09 8.42 17.03
N ALA A 252 23.77 8.37 18.17
CA ALA A 252 23.92 7.16 18.99
C ALA A 252 22.57 6.66 19.52
N GLU A 253 21.66 7.55 19.92
CA GLU A 253 20.33 7.17 20.39
C GLU A 253 19.52 6.51 19.27
N LEU A 254 19.53 7.10 18.07
CA LEU A 254 18.87 6.51 16.88
C LEU A 254 19.45 5.13 16.58
N ARG A 255 20.77 4.98 16.66
CA ARG A 255 21.46 3.72 16.40
C ARG A 255 21.04 2.63 17.40
N GLU A 256 21.07 2.93 18.68
CA GLU A 256 20.61 2.01 19.72
C GLU A 256 19.14 1.63 19.54
N ARG A 257 18.27 2.61 19.27
CA ARG A 257 16.85 2.37 19.03
C ARG A 257 16.61 1.51 17.79
N PHE A 258 17.29 1.80 16.68
CA PHE A 258 17.14 1.04 15.44
C PHE A 258 17.49 -0.43 15.62
N PHE A 259 18.63 -0.73 16.27
CA PHE A 259 19.07 -2.10 16.45
C PHE A 259 18.42 -2.82 17.66
N SER A 260 17.76 -2.11 18.56
CA SER A 260 17.23 -2.68 19.82
C SER A 260 16.23 -3.82 19.61
N ASN A 261 15.48 -3.82 18.54
CA ASN A 261 14.46 -4.83 18.22
C ASN A 261 14.64 -5.46 16.84
N LEU A 262 15.66 -5.05 16.09
CA LEU A 262 15.87 -5.50 14.72
C LEU A 262 16.24 -6.99 14.66
N ARG A 263 15.47 -7.76 13.90
CA ARG A 263 15.71 -9.19 13.65
C ARG A 263 16.14 -9.46 12.23
N LEU A 264 15.58 -8.70 11.29
CA LEU A 264 15.87 -8.87 9.87
C LEU A 264 15.86 -7.53 9.15
N ALA A 265 16.92 -7.27 8.42
CA ALA A 265 17.02 -6.17 7.48
C ALA A 265 17.09 -6.71 6.05
N LEU A 266 16.23 -6.24 5.17
CA LEU A 266 16.22 -6.59 3.75
C LEU A 266 16.44 -5.35 2.88
N TYR A 267 17.03 -5.54 1.73
CA TYR A 267 17.08 -4.52 0.70
C TYR A 267 16.50 -5.02 -0.61
N GLY A 268 15.99 -4.10 -1.41
CA GLY A 268 15.40 -4.45 -2.70
C GLY A 268 15.45 -3.29 -3.69
N GLY A 269 15.03 -3.56 -4.92
CA GLY A 269 14.95 -2.56 -6.00
C GLY A 269 16.26 -2.33 -6.77
N ALA A 270 17.43 -2.54 -6.16
CA ALA A 270 18.75 -2.46 -6.78
C ALA A 270 19.76 -3.31 -5.99
N GLY A 271 20.96 -3.50 -6.56
CA GLY A 271 22.07 -4.13 -5.84
C GLY A 271 22.60 -3.23 -4.71
N LEU A 272 22.86 -3.82 -3.55
CA LEU A 272 23.50 -3.12 -2.43
C LEU A 272 25.02 -3.13 -2.61
N PRO A 273 25.71 -1.97 -2.62
CA PRO A 273 27.16 -1.93 -2.69
C PRO A 273 27.80 -2.66 -1.51
N GLN A 274 28.84 -3.46 -1.75
CA GLN A 274 29.53 -4.25 -0.73
C GLN A 274 30.01 -3.37 0.44
N ALA A 275 30.59 -2.21 0.15
CA ALA A 275 31.06 -1.29 1.17
C ALA A 275 29.93 -0.78 2.09
N LEU A 276 28.72 -0.56 1.55
CA LEU A 276 27.57 -0.16 2.34
C LEU A 276 27.07 -1.31 3.22
N TYR A 277 27.05 -2.53 2.69
CA TYR A 277 26.72 -3.73 3.45
C TYR A 277 27.66 -3.92 4.64
N GLU A 278 28.97 -3.85 4.42
CA GLU A 278 29.99 -3.99 5.48
C GLU A 278 29.91 -2.86 6.52
N ARG A 279 29.64 -1.63 6.06
CA ARG A 279 29.42 -0.47 6.93
C ARG A 279 28.22 -0.69 7.85
N PHE A 280 27.11 -1.14 7.30
CA PHE A 280 25.90 -1.41 8.06
C PHE A 280 26.08 -2.56 9.07
N GLN A 281 26.80 -3.61 8.68
CA GLN A 281 27.16 -4.71 9.60
C GLN A 281 28.05 -4.24 10.75
N ARG A 282 29.06 -3.39 10.49
CA ARG A 282 29.87 -2.82 11.58
C ARG A 282 29.03 -2.07 12.59
N LEU A 283 28.14 -1.18 12.12
CA LEU A 283 27.23 -0.43 13.00
C LEU A 283 26.36 -1.36 13.87
N ALA A 284 25.89 -2.46 13.32
CA ALA A 284 25.13 -3.45 14.08
C ALA A 284 26.00 -4.11 15.16
N VAL A 285 27.18 -4.64 14.78
CA VAL A 285 28.09 -5.35 15.71
C VAL A 285 28.63 -4.43 16.83
N GLU A 286 28.88 -3.17 16.52
CA GLU A 286 29.33 -2.18 17.51
C GLU A 286 28.22 -1.75 18.49
N THR A 287 26.95 -2.05 18.17
CA THR A 287 25.78 -1.59 18.95
C THR A 287 25.14 -2.73 19.76
N ILE A 288 25.14 -3.95 19.24
CA ILE A 288 24.56 -5.15 19.86
C ILE A 288 25.69 -5.95 20.51
#